data_a53458e5d16decccd32532cb85fd253e
#
_entry.id   a53458e5d16decccd32532cb85fd253e
#
_cell.length_a   1.000
_cell.length_b   1.000
_cell.length_c   1.000
_cell.angle_alpha   90.00
_cell.angle_beta   90.00
_cell.angle_gamma   90.00
#
_symmetry.space_group_name_H-M   'P 1'
#
loop_
_entity.id
_entity.type
_entity.pdbx_description
1 polymer ?
#
loop_
_entity_poly.entity_id
_entity_poly.type
_entity_poly.pdbx_seq_one_letter_code
_entity_poly.pdbx_strand_id
1 'polypeptide(L)'
;MDKHLVIKALLMAVYQRRPKEKVLVHSDQGSQYGSSDYLAFMKEHNLIPSMSRRGNCHDNAVAESFFATFKKRVIRKKIYPNRNEAKTEIFNFIEMFYNPKKRHSHTGGVSPANFEKAYFDNLQTV
;
A
#
# COMPACT_ATOMS: atom_id res chain seq x y z
N MET A 1 -0.05 10.28 -14.30
CA MET A 1 0.65 10.14 -12.99
C MET A 1 2.15 10.16 -13.22
N ASP A 2 2.86 10.90 -12.44
CA ASP A 2 4.31 11.06 -12.59
C ASP A 2 5.06 9.88 -11.95
N LYS A 3 6.05 9.33 -12.67
CA LYS A 3 6.93 8.27 -12.14
C LYS A 3 7.65 8.67 -10.85
N HIS A 4 7.98 9.96 -10.70
CA HIS A 4 8.63 10.45 -9.48
C HIS A 4 7.74 10.39 -8.26
N LEU A 5 6.44 10.58 -8.39
CA LEU A 5 5.48 10.43 -7.30
C LEU A 5 5.45 8.99 -6.81
N VAL A 6 5.41 8.04 -7.73
CA VAL A 6 5.40 6.61 -7.41
C VAL A 6 6.69 6.20 -6.69
N ILE A 7 7.84 6.64 -7.19
CA ILE A 7 9.15 6.35 -6.58
C ILE A 7 9.24 6.95 -5.17
N LYS A 8 8.78 8.18 -4.97
CA LYS A 8 8.73 8.80 -3.63
C LYS A 8 7.85 8.02 -2.66
N ALA A 9 6.69 7.57 -3.11
CA ALA A 9 5.78 6.77 -2.28
C ALA A 9 6.43 5.45 -1.85
N LEU A 10 7.09 4.76 -2.80
CA LEU A 10 7.82 3.53 -2.49
C LEU A 10 8.99 3.77 -1.55
N LEU A 11 9.72 4.86 -1.74
CA LEU A 11 10.83 5.23 -0.86
C LEU A 11 10.35 5.42 0.59
N MET A 12 9.22 6.09 0.78
CA MET A 12 8.62 6.22 2.10
C MET A 12 8.26 4.86 2.71
N ALA A 13 7.69 3.97 1.93
CA ALA A 13 7.33 2.63 2.38
C ALA A 13 8.56 1.82 2.77
N VAL A 14 9.63 1.87 1.97
CA VAL A 14 10.89 1.16 2.25
C VAL A 14 11.53 1.68 3.54
N TYR A 15 11.57 3.00 3.72
CA TYR A 15 12.13 3.59 4.95
C TYR A 15 11.30 3.23 6.18
N GLN A 16 10.00 3.22 6.07
CA GLN A 16 9.12 2.90 7.19
C GLN A 16 9.16 1.42 7.57
N ARG A 17 9.17 0.55 6.57
CA ARG A 17 9.09 -0.90 6.78
C ARG A 17 10.46 -1.57 6.95
N ARG A 18 11.50 -1.01 6.35
CA ARG A 18 12.88 -1.54 6.38
C ARG A 18 12.95 -3.05 6.12
N PRO A 19 12.46 -3.51 4.95
CA PRO A 19 12.39 -4.93 4.67
C PRO A 19 13.79 -5.55 4.60
N LYS A 20 13.98 -6.70 5.24
CA LYS A 20 15.25 -7.43 5.24
C LYS A 20 15.38 -8.40 4.08
N GLU A 21 14.25 -8.81 3.52
CA GLU A 21 14.17 -9.75 2.42
C GLU A 21 13.53 -9.12 1.20
N LYS A 22 13.53 -9.82 0.07
CA LYS A 22 12.87 -9.36 -1.14
C LYS A 22 11.36 -9.21 -0.93
N VAL A 23 10.82 -8.09 -1.38
CA VAL A 23 9.39 -7.79 -1.27
C VAL A 23 8.78 -7.68 -2.66
N LEU A 24 7.67 -8.36 -2.86
CA LEU A 24 6.88 -8.26 -4.08
C LEU A 24 6.02 -6.98 -4.03
N VAL A 25 6.16 -6.14 -5.04
CA VAL A 25 5.36 -4.91 -5.16
C VAL A 25 4.47 -5.04 -6.39
N HIS A 26 3.17 -5.14 -6.14
CA HIS A 26 2.18 -5.31 -7.19
C HIS A 26 1.65 -3.96 -7.68
N SER A 27 1.53 -3.81 -8.98
CA SER A 27 0.95 -2.63 -9.63
C SER A 27 0.09 -3.02 -10.82
N ASP A 28 -0.64 -2.05 -11.37
CA ASP A 28 -1.25 -2.20 -12.69
C ASP A 28 -0.20 -2.01 -13.79
N GLN A 29 -0.65 -2.01 -15.05
CA GLN A 29 0.23 -1.82 -16.21
C GLN A 29 0.43 -0.36 -16.59
N GLY A 30 0.28 0.58 -15.67
CA GLY A 30 0.54 1.99 -15.92
C GLY A 30 1.96 2.23 -16.41
N SER A 31 2.14 3.18 -17.35
CA SER A 31 3.45 3.45 -17.96
C SER A 31 4.55 3.82 -16.96
N GLN A 32 4.18 4.46 -15.85
CA GLN A 32 5.11 4.83 -14.79
C GLN A 32 5.81 3.63 -14.15
N TYR A 33 5.14 2.46 -14.09
CA TYR A 33 5.68 1.23 -13.51
C TYR A 33 6.60 0.45 -14.46
N GLY A 34 6.61 0.82 -15.73
CA GLY A 34 7.54 0.27 -16.72
C GLY A 34 8.75 1.16 -16.99
N SER A 35 8.84 2.32 -16.36
CA SER A 35 9.95 3.25 -16.60
C SER A 35 11.28 2.67 -16.08
N SER A 36 12.38 3.04 -16.77
CA SER A 36 13.72 2.60 -16.37
C SER A 36 14.10 3.07 -14.97
N ASP A 37 13.69 4.29 -14.58
CA ASP A 37 13.96 4.84 -13.27
C ASP A 37 13.26 4.04 -12.17
N TYR A 38 11.99 3.68 -12.41
CA TYR A 38 11.23 2.86 -11.47
C TYR A 38 11.84 1.48 -11.30
N LEU A 39 12.16 0.81 -12.40
CA LEU A 39 12.75 -0.54 -12.34
C LEU A 39 14.15 -0.54 -11.70
N ALA A 40 14.96 0.50 -11.95
CA ALA A 40 16.25 0.66 -11.30
C ALA A 40 16.10 0.85 -9.79
N PHE A 41 15.14 1.66 -9.35
CA PHE A 41 14.82 1.84 -7.94
C PHE A 41 14.40 0.52 -7.28
N MET A 42 13.52 -0.23 -7.94
CA MET A 42 13.08 -1.55 -7.46
C MET A 42 14.25 -2.49 -7.23
N LYS A 43 15.14 -2.60 -8.22
CA LYS A 43 16.32 -3.48 -8.16
C LYS A 43 17.26 -3.06 -7.02
N GLU A 44 17.51 -1.76 -6.88
CA GLU A 44 18.40 -1.21 -5.85
C GLU A 44 17.90 -1.51 -4.43
N HIS A 45 16.59 -1.56 -4.22
CA HIS A 45 15.98 -1.78 -2.92
C HIS A 45 15.47 -3.21 -2.70
N ASN A 46 15.89 -4.17 -3.52
CA ASN A 46 15.46 -5.57 -3.45
C ASN A 46 13.94 -5.76 -3.54
N LEU A 47 13.29 -4.93 -4.34
CA LEU A 47 11.86 -5.03 -4.62
C LEU A 47 11.64 -5.78 -5.92
N ILE A 48 10.68 -6.68 -5.94
CA ILE A 48 10.34 -7.48 -7.11
C ILE A 48 9.05 -6.92 -7.73
N PRO A 49 9.09 -6.43 -8.98
CA PRO A 49 7.89 -5.94 -9.63
C PRO A 49 6.95 -7.08 -10.01
N SER A 50 5.67 -6.87 -9.77
CA SER A 50 4.57 -7.74 -10.20
C SER A 50 3.49 -6.85 -10.80
N MET A 51 3.02 -7.17 -11.99
CA MET A 51 2.00 -6.37 -12.66
C MET A 51 0.70 -7.16 -12.81
N SER A 52 -0.42 -6.44 -12.72
CA SER A 52 -1.73 -6.98 -13.03
C SER A 52 -1.77 -7.49 -14.46
N ARG A 53 -2.55 -8.54 -14.69
CA ARG A 53 -2.83 -9.00 -16.06
C ARG A 53 -3.61 -7.94 -16.82
N ARG A 54 -3.31 -7.79 -18.09
CA ARG A 54 -3.96 -6.78 -18.94
C ARG A 54 -5.48 -7.01 -18.95
N GLY A 55 -6.23 -5.95 -18.64
CA GLY A 55 -7.68 -5.98 -18.63
C GLY A 55 -8.32 -6.74 -17.46
N ASN A 56 -7.54 -7.20 -16.46
CA ASN A 56 -8.07 -7.90 -15.30
C ASN A 56 -8.20 -6.98 -14.10
N CYS A 57 -9.44 -6.54 -13.83
CA CYS A 57 -9.74 -5.65 -12.70
C CYS A 57 -9.61 -6.33 -11.32
N HIS A 58 -9.71 -7.66 -11.26
CA HIS A 58 -9.62 -8.38 -9.99
C HIS A 58 -8.21 -8.36 -9.40
N ASP A 59 -7.20 -8.27 -10.24
CA ASP A 59 -5.81 -8.23 -9.78
C ASP A 59 -5.50 -7.01 -8.91
N ASN A 60 -6.28 -5.91 -9.05
CA ASN A 60 -6.11 -4.67 -8.29
C ASN A 60 -7.20 -4.42 -7.25
N ALA A 61 -8.09 -5.40 -7.02
CA ALA A 61 -9.28 -5.22 -6.17
C ALA A 61 -8.92 -4.79 -4.74
N VAL A 62 -7.81 -5.25 -4.20
CA VAL A 62 -7.36 -4.90 -2.83
C VAL A 62 -7.04 -3.41 -2.73
N ALA A 63 -6.23 -2.88 -3.65
CA ALA A 63 -5.90 -1.46 -3.67
C ALA A 63 -7.13 -0.59 -3.93
N GLU A 64 -7.99 -1.01 -4.86
CA GLU A 64 -9.24 -0.30 -5.15
C GLU A 64 -10.17 -0.25 -3.95
N SER A 65 -10.26 -1.34 -3.19
CA SER A 65 -11.04 -1.41 -1.95
C SER A 65 -10.51 -0.43 -0.90
N PHE A 66 -9.19 -0.35 -0.74
CA PHE A 66 -8.59 0.65 0.16
C PHE A 66 -9.00 2.06 -0.22
N PHE A 67 -8.83 2.44 -1.49
CA PHE A 67 -9.16 3.80 -1.94
C PHE A 67 -10.64 4.10 -1.87
N ALA A 68 -11.51 3.14 -2.12
CA ALA A 68 -12.95 3.32 -1.96
C ALA A 68 -13.31 3.65 -0.50
N THR A 69 -12.76 2.92 0.44
CA THR A 69 -12.96 3.17 1.87
C THR A 69 -12.37 4.52 2.29
N PHE A 70 -11.17 4.83 1.83
CA PHE A 70 -10.48 6.09 2.10
C PHE A 70 -11.27 7.29 1.60
N LYS A 71 -11.72 7.26 0.35
CA LYS A 71 -12.52 8.34 -0.23
C LYS A 71 -13.83 8.54 0.55
N LYS A 72 -14.49 7.47 0.90
CA LYS A 72 -15.76 7.53 1.63
C LYS A 72 -15.61 8.09 3.03
N ARG A 73 -14.59 7.68 3.77
CA ARG A 73 -14.41 8.03 5.18
C ARG A 73 -13.65 9.32 5.42
N VAL A 74 -12.73 9.66 4.52
CA VAL A 74 -11.83 10.81 4.72
C VAL A 74 -12.15 11.94 3.73
N ILE A 75 -12.10 11.66 2.44
CA ILE A 75 -12.11 12.71 1.41
C ILE A 75 -13.48 13.34 1.23
N ARG A 76 -14.56 12.56 1.17
CA ARG A 76 -15.91 13.07 0.82
C ARG A 76 -16.57 13.94 1.89
N LYS A 77 -16.07 13.93 3.10
CA LYS A 77 -16.75 14.55 4.23
C LYS A 77 -16.15 15.88 4.67
N LYS A 78 -15.00 16.29 4.14
CA LYS A 78 -14.29 17.46 4.65
C LYS A 78 -13.51 18.22 3.59
N ILE A 79 -13.49 19.54 3.74
CA ILE A 79 -12.54 20.42 3.07
C ILE A 79 -11.45 20.72 4.11
N TYR A 80 -10.19 20.41 3.77
CA TYR A 80 -9.09 20.64 4.68
C TYR A 80 -8.55 22.05 4.52
N PRO A 81 -8.42 22.83 5.62
CA PRO A 81 -7.92 24.21 5.54
C PRO A 81 -6.45 24.28 5.15
N ASN A 82 -5.68 23.23 5.43
CA ASN A 82 -4.27 23.19 5.05
C ASN A 82 -3.78 21.74 4.86
N ARG A 83 -2.58 21.63 4.29
CA ARG A 83 -1.97 20.33 3.97
C ARG A 83 -1.63 19.51 5.22
N ASN A 84 -1.26 20.16 6.32
CA ASN A 84 -0.88 19.46 7.55
C ASN A 84 -2.07 18.75 8.21
N GLU A 85 -3.23 19.38 8.23
CA GLU A 85 -4.46 18.75 8.75
C GLU A 85 -4.87 17.56 7.90
N ALA A 86 -4.77 17.69 6.58
CA ALA A 86 -5.05 16.58 5.68
C ALA A 86 -4.10 15.39 5.96
N LYS A 87 -2.81 15.65 6.09
CA LYS A 87 -1.83 14.61 6.42
C LYS A 87 -2.12 13.92 7.75
N THR A 88 -2.50 14.68 8.77
CA THR A 88 -2.83 14.13 10.08
C THR A 88 -4.04 13.20 10.01
N GLU A 89 -5.10 13.59 9.31
CA GLU A 89 -6.26 12.72 9.16
C GLU A 89 -5.97 11.48 8.32
N ILE A 90 -5.18 11.61 7.27
CA ILE A 90 -4.75 10.45 6.46
C ILE A 90 -3.92 9.49 7.31
N PHE A 91 -2.98 10.00 8.07
CA PHE A 91 -2.17 9.19 9.00
C PHE A 91 -3.06 8.46 10.01
N ASN A 92 -4.00 9.17 10.64
CA ASN A 92 -4.91 8.56 11.61
C ASN A 92 -5.78 7.49 10.96
N PHE A 93 -6.28 7.74 9.76
CA PHE A 93 -7.07 6.74 9.05
C PHE A 93 -6.27 5.46 8.78
N ILE A 94 -5.05 5.58 8.29
CA ILE A 94 -4.22 4.43 7.94
C ILE A 94 -3.68 3.72 9.18
N GLU A 95 -3.03 4.45 10.08
CA GLU A 95 -2.25 3.87 11.17
C GLU A 95 -3.08 3.57 12.41
N MET A 96 -4.17 4.31 12.65
CA MET A 96 -4.98 4.14 13.85
C MET A 96 -6.28 3.38 13.60
N PHE A 97 -6.72 3.30 12.36
CA PHE A 97 -7.97 2.61 12.01
C PHE A 97 -7.78 1.49 10.99
N TYR A 98 -7.30 1.82 9.77
CA TYR A 98 -7.30 0.83 8.68
C TYR A 98 -6.41 -0.37 9.00
N ASN A 99 -5.15 -0.13 9.28
CA ASN A 99 -4.22 -1.23 9.53
C ASN A 99 -4.51 -1.99 10.83
N PRO A 100 -4.77 -1.34 11.98
CA PRO A 100 -4.98 -2.10 13.22
C PRO A 100 -6.41 -2.60 13.44
N LYS A 101 -7.43 -1.99 12.82
CA LYS A 101 -8.83 -2.25 13.18
C LYS A 101 -9.74 -2.68 12.04
N LYS A 102 -9.49 -2.24 10.80
CA LYS A 102 -10.38 -2.55 9.67
C LYS A 102 -10.35 -4.03 9.34
N ARG A 103 -11.46 -4.72 9.52
CA ARG A 103 -11.59 -6.15 9.21
C ARG A 103 -11.80 -6.37 7.71
N HIS A 104 -11.26 -7.47 7.20
CA HIS A 104 -11.38 -7.87 5.80
C HIS A 104 -11.78 -9.34 5.70
N SER A 105 -12.67 -9.66 4.75
CA SER A 105 -13.09 -11.04 4.51
C SER A 105 -11.94 -11.92 4.02
N HIS A 106 -11.05 -11.39 3.17
CA HIS A 106 -9.92 -12.12 2.62
C HIS A 106 -8.84 -12.47 3.65
N THR A 107 -8.82 -11.81 4.78
CA THR A 107 -7.90 -12.09 5.89
C THR A 107 -8.55 -12.90 7.02
N GLY A 108 -9.69 -13.50 6.77
CA GLY A 108 -10.42 -14.25 7.79
C GLY A 108 -11.12 -13.38 8.82
N GLY A 109 -11.47 -12.14 8.48
CA GLY A 109 -12.18 -11.20 9.35
C GLY A 109 -11.28 -10.43 10.32
N VAL A 110 -9.96 -10.42 10.10
CA VAL A 110 -9.01 -9.67 10.93
C VAL A 110 -8.46 -8.45 10.18
N SER A 111 -7.85 -7.54 10.92
CA SER A 111 -7.22 -6.35 10.33
C SER A 111 -5.90 -6.69 9.62
N PRO A 112 -5.42 -5.81 8.70
CA PRO A 112 -4.12 -6.02 8.06
C PRO A 112 -2.97 -6.20 9.05
N ALA A 113 -2.90 -5.40 10.12
CA ALA A 113 -1.84 -5.48 11.11
C ALA A 113 -1.88 -6.82 11.87
N ASN A 114 -3.07 -7.28 12.26
CA ASN A 114 -3.23 -8.56 12.95
C ASN A 114 -2.92 -9.73 12.02
N PHE A 115 -3.31 -9.66 10.77
CA PHE A 115 -2.99 -10.69 9.78
C PHE A 115 -1.48 -10.81 9.58
N GLU A 116 -0.78 -9.70 9.42
CA GLU A 116 0.68 -9.66 9.28
C GLU A 116 1.37 -10.21 10.54
N LYS A 117 0.93 -9.80 11.73
CA LYS A 117 1.48 -10.29 12.99
C LYS A 117 1.34 -11.81 13.11
N ALA A 118 0.17 -12.35 12.81
CA ALA A 118 -0.07 -13.78 12.86
C ALA A 118 0.85 -14.54 11.87
N TYR A 119 1.07 -13.98 10.68
CA TYR A 119 1.98 -14.56 9.70
C TYR A 119 3.40 -14.68 10.23
N PHE A 120 3.95 -13.61 10.81
CA PHE A 120 5.31 -13.62 11.35
C PHE A 120 5.43 -14.49 12.62
N ASP A 121 4.42 -14.49 13.48
CA ASP A 121 4.39 -15.38 14.66
C ASP A 121 4.43 -16.85 14.24
N ASN A 122 3.71 -17.24 13.20
CA ASN A 122 3.72 -18.59 12.66
C ASN A 122 5.09 -18.98 12.08
N LEU A 123 5.81 -18.06 11.45
CA LEU A 123 7.15 -18.30 10.94
C LEU A 123 8.15 -18.60 12.05
N GLN A 124 7.97 -17.98 13.22
CA GLN A 124 8.87 -18.18 14.38
C GLN A 124 8.65 -19.51 15.10
N THR A 125 7.49 -20.12 14.93
CA THR A 125 7.15 -21.39 15.60
C THR A 125 7.50 -22.64 14.81
N VAL A 126 8.01 -22.49 13.60
CA VAL A 126 8.37 -23.61 12.71
C VAL A 126 9.84 -23.98 12.84
#